data_6dbb858e37df02ccdfb98f5b6d264876
#
_entry.id   6dbb858e37df02ccdfb98f5b6d264876
#
_cell.length_a   1.000
_cell.length_b   1.000
_cell.length_c   1.000
_cell.angle_alpha   90.00
_cell.angle_beta   90.00
_cell.angle_gamma   90.00
#
_symmetry.space_group_name_H-M   'P 1'
#
loop_
_entity.id
_entity.type
_entity.pdbx_description
1 polymer ?
#
loop_
_entity_poly.entity_id
_entity_poly.type
_entity_poly.pdbx_seq_one_letter_code
_entity_poly.pdbx_strand_id
1 'polypeptide(L)'
;SVLFYIYSPLFAFNDIYIFSSALTRIQVLIVVWLLIFFIFLYRPLIHLIQSLKNEKHIQYKEIKQEVTKAFRRAKRNYFIALNDAKSMWKRKLYLKNIPLVIIIGNEGAGKSSFINYANIQYPLSESLTSYKKFHKSTNNFNLYISQKGALLDTEGNYFAQENFRQTSNTDEIAEDNLEKNKDFLIKKGVWNQFLHFLNTNTFHSKLNGIVLIIDVHAFLQNPKQYEQNVLQYLSKRVSDCEENLGLQLPIYIVFNKIDLLEGMRTYWDIFDESIANKMLGLTLDKNSSKLELQNTFTELSNSLLYTFMRRNQSLHSLEDKNLALLFLKQLDVLFALAI
;
A
#
# COMPACT_ATOMS: atom_id res chain seq x y z
N SER A 1 20.29 5.58 -62.40
CA SER A 1 19.01 6.06 -62.96
C SER A 1 19.15 6.55 -64.39
N VAL A 2 20.11 7.38 -64.74
CA VAL A 2 20.31 7.90 -66.14
C VAL A 2 20.64 6.78 -67.11
N LEU A 3 21.56 5.87 -66.74
CA LEU A 3 21.90 4.70 -67.57
C LEU A 3 20.69 3.78 -67.81
N PHE A 4 19.87 3.55 -66.80
CA PHE A 4 18.66 2.76 -66.95
C PHE A 4 17.66 3.43 -67.92
N TYR A 5 17.47 4.76 -67.79
CA TYR A 5 16.57 5.51 -68.66
C TYR A 5 17.02 5.45 -70.15
N ILE A 6 18.34 5.52 -70.42
CA ILE A 6 18.89 5.49 -71.77
C ILE A 6 18.88 4.06 -72.36
N TYR A 7 19.28 3.06 -71.58
CA TYR A 7 19.50 1.69 -72.12
C TYR A 7 18.27 0.76 -71.91
N SER A 8 17.29 1.12 -71.09
CA SER A 8 16.13 0.26 -70.85
C SER A 8 15.26 -0.04 -72.13
N PRO A 9 15.19 0.83 -73.19
CA PRO A 9 14.49 0.46 -74.40
C PRO A 9 15.09 -0.73 -75.17
N LEU A 10 16.35 -1.07 -74.91
CA LEU A 10 17.04 -2.20 -75.53
C LEU A 10 16.74 -3.56 -74.85
N PHE A 11 16.09 -3.55 -73.69
CA PHE A 11 15.68 -4.75 -73.02
C PHE A 11 14.36 -5.28 -73.59
N ALA A 12 14.44 -6.33 -74.40
CA ALA A 12 13.28 -7.07 -74.87
C ALA A 12 13.26 -8.46 -74.16
N PHE A 13 12.08 -8.87 -73.75
CA PHE A 13 11.84 -10.24 -73.22
C PHE A 13 10.74 -10.86 -74.11
N ASN A 14 11.06 -11.97 -74.79
CA ASN A 14 10.14 -12.63 -75.72
C ASN A 14 9.56 -11.69 -76.80
N ASP A 15 10.41 -10.88 -77.45
CA ASP A 15 10.07 -9.89 -78.45
C ASP A 15 9.14 -8.74 -77.99
N ILE A 16 8.89 -8.65 -76.70
CA ILE A 16 8.10 -7.55 -76.10
C ILE A 16 9.03 -6.55 -75.42
N TYR A 17 9.03 -5.31 -75.95
CA TYR A 17 9.81 -4.21 -75.37
C TYR A 17 9.05 -3.58 -74.18
N ILE A 18 9.27 -4.08 -73.01
CA ILE A 18 8.54 -3.68 -71.77
C ILE A 18 8.76 -2.18 -71.47
N PHE A 19 9.91 -1.65 -71.77
CA PHE A 19 10.29 -0.26 -71.46
C PHE A 19 10.30 0.66 -72.71
N SER A 20 9.41 0.40 -73.69
CA SER A 20 9.33 1.19 -74.94
C SER A 20 8.85 2.61 -74.70
N SER A 21 7.92 2.82 -73.80
CA SER A 21 7.35 4.16 -73.51
C SER A 21 8.18 4.91 -72.46
N ALA A 22 8.31 6.24 -72.65
CA ALA A 22 8.97 7.10 -71.68
C ALA A 22 8.26 7.10 -70.32
N LEU A 23 6.94 6.97 -70.31
CA LEU A 23 6.11 6.94 -69.08
C LEU A 23 6.40 5.72 -68.23
N THR A 24 6.51 4.53 -68.81
CA THR A 24 6.81 3.29 -68.09
C THR A 24 8.20 3.34 -67.43
N ARG A 25 9.20 3.93 -68.10
CA ARG A 25 10.55 4.11 -67.55
C ARG A 25 10.57 5.01 -66.35
N ILE A 26 9.85 6.15 -66.42
CA ILE A 26 9.75 7.08 -65.28
C ILE A 26 9.03 6.44 -64.12
N GLN A 27 7.95 5.69 -64.34
CA GLN A 27 7.22 4.98 -63.28
C GLN A 27 8.11 3.96 -62.59
N VAL A 28 8.87 3.17 -63.31
CA VAL A 28 9.80 2.19 -62.73
C VAL A 28 10.90 2.88 -61.94
N LEU A 29 11.46 3.97 -62.42
CA LEU A 29 12.46 4.76 -61.71
C LEU A 29 11.90 5.32 -60.40
N ILE A 30 10.67 5.85 -60.40
CA ILE A 30 9.99 6.35 -59.20
C ILE A 30 9.82 5.21 -58.19
N VAL A 31 9.35 4.04 -58.62
CA VAL A 31 9.17 2.88 -57.70
C VAL A 31 10.49 2.42 -57.12
N VAL A 32 11.55 2.33 -57.94
CA VAL A 32 12.89 1.96 -57.45
C VAL A 32 13.42 2.97 -56.44
N TRP A 33 13.26 4.29 -56.72
CA TRP A 33 13.67 5.34 -55.79
C TRP A 33 12.86 5.33 -54.48
N LEU A 34 11.55 5.04 -54.56
CA LEU A 34 10.72 4.86 -53.36
C LEU A 34 11.15 3.64 -52.56
N LEU A 35 11.49 2.55 -53.20
CA LEU A 35 12.01 1.36 -52.52
C LEU A 35 13.35 1.63 -51.80
N ILE A 36 14.28 2.32 -52.50
CA ILE A 36 15.57 2.72 -51.89
C ILE A 36 15.35 3.65 -50.72
N PHE A 37 14.47 4.66 -50.88
CA PHE A 37 14.11 5.58 -49.81
C PHE A 37 13.49 4.88 -48.62
N PHE A 38 12.59 3.90 -48.85
CA PHE A 38 11.99 3.10 -47.81
C PHE A 38 13.01 2.22 -47.05
N ILE A 39 13.95 1.59 -47.78
CA ILE A 39 15.03 0.83 -47.20
C ILE A 39 15.97 1.68 -46.35
N PHE A 40 16.24 2.93 -46.85
CA PHE A 40 17.10 3.87 -46.15
C PHE A 40 16.48 4.43 -44.86
N LEU A 41 15.15 4.64 -44.85
CA LEU A 41 14.41 5.05 -43.64
C LEU A 41 14.12 3.90 -42.68
N TYR A 42 13.94 2.68 -43.18
CA TYR A 42 13.58 1.51 -42.40
C TYR A 42 14.70 1.11 -41.41
N ARG A 43 15.96 1.17 -41.84
CA ARG A 43 17.10 0.83 -40.99
C ARG A 43 17.23 1.71 -39.74
N PRO A 44 17.26 3.07 -39.86
CA PRO A 44 17.36 3.93 -38.67
C PRO A 44 16.12 3.83 -37.77
N LEU A 45 14.92 3.61 -38.36
CA LEU A 45 13.70 3.44 -37.61
C LEU A 45 13.73 2.18 -36.75
N ILE A 46 14.17 1.03 -37.30
CA ILE A 46 14.37 -0.20 -36.54
C ILE A 46 15.40 -0.03 -35.43
N HIS A 47 16.52 0.65 -35.75
CA HIS A 47 17.56 0.90 -34.74
C HIS A 47 17.04 1.74 -33.59
N LEU A 48 16.21 2.74 -33.88
CA LEU A 48 15.58 3.61 -32.88
C LEU A 48 14.55 2.86 -32.03
N ILE A 49 13.74 1.99 -32.65
CA ILE A 49 12.78 1.11 -31.94
C ILE A 49 13.51 0.10 -31.06
N GLN A 50 14.62 -0.49 -31.56
CA GLN A 50 15.42 -1.45 -30.79
C GLN A 50 16.13 -0.77 -29.61
N SER A 51 16.68 0.45 -29.79
CA SER A 51 17.32 1.18 -28.68
C SER A 51 16.31 1.52 -27.57
N LEU A 52 15.13 2.03 -27.91
CA LEU A 52 14.05 2.32 -26.96
C LEU A 52 13.56 1.05 -26.23
N LYS A 53 13.52 -0.07 -26.94
CA LYS A 53 13.14 -1.36 -26.36
C LYS A 53 14.21 -1.90 -25.43
N ASN A 54 15.48 -1.72 -25.77
CA ASN A 54 16.62 -2.10 -24.91
C ASN A 54 16.71 -1.25 -23.66
N GLU A 55 16.54 0.06 -23.74
CA GLU A 55 16.54 0.95 -22.56
C GLU A 55 15.42 0.59 -21.59
N LYS A 56 14.19 0.40 -22.07
CA LYS A 56 13.08 -0.04 -21.21
C LYS A 56 13.35 -1.41 -20.58
N HIS A 57 13.97 -2.32 -21.31
CA HIS A 57 14.31 -3.65 -20.78
C HIS A 57 15.41 -3.59 -19.73
N ILE A 58 16.42 -2.74 -19.91
CA ILE A 58 17.50 -2.52 -18.94
C ILE A 58 16.93 -1.89 -17.67
N GLN A 59 16.14 -0.83 -17.76
CA GLN A 59 15.48 -0.19 -16.61
C GLN A 59 14.59 -1.18 -15.84
N TYR A 60 13.79 -1.97 -16.54
CA TYR A 60 12.95 -3.00 -15.92
C TYR A 60 13.79 -4.05 -15.17
N LYS A 61 14.91 -4.48 -15.74
CA LYS A 61 15.83 -5.45 -15.13
C LYS A 61 16.49 -4.89 -13.88
N GLU A 62 16.91 -3.62 -13.91
CA GLU A 62 17.49 -2.91 -12.76
C GLU A 62 16.46 -2.78 -11.62
N ILE A 63 15.25 -2.30 -11.91
CA ILE A 63 14.17 -2.20 -10.92
C ILE A 63 13.89 -3.57 -10.31
N LYS A 64 13.80 -4.62 -11.11
CA LYS A 64 13.59 -5.98 -10.61
C LYS A 64 14.70 -6.47 -9.68
N GLN A 65 15.94 -6.14 -9.97
CA GLN A 65 17.08 -6.46 -9.10
C GLN A 65 17.02 -5.67 -7.78
N GLU A 66 16.69 -4.38 -7.84
CA GLU A 66 16.53 -3.54 -6.65
C GLU A 66 15.36 -4.00 -5.78
N VAL A 67 14.21 -4.31 -6.36
CA VAL A 67 13.07 -4.94 -5.66
C VAL A 67 13.49 -6.20 -4.95
N THR A 68 14.23 -7.09 -5.61
CA THR A 68 14.70 -8.34 -5.01
C THR A 68 15.66 -8.11 -3.85
N LYS A 69 16.56 -7.13 -3.96
CA LYS A 69 17.49 -6.75 -2.88
C LYS A 69 16.73 -6.13 -1.71
N ALA A 70 15.81 -5.20 -1.98
CA ALA A 70 14.99 -4.55 -0.96
C ALA A 70 14.09 -5.58 -0.24
N PHE A 71 13.45 -6.49 -0.97
CA PHE A 71 12.65 -7.57 -0.39
C PHE A 71 13.48 -8.51 0.50
N ARG A 72 14.70 -8.89 0.09
CA ARG A 72 15.59 -9.70 0.93
C ARG A 72 15.95 -9.01 2.24
N ARG A 73 16.12 -7.68 2.23
CA ARG A 73 16.35 -6.89 3.45
C ARG A 73 15.10 -6.83 4.31
N ALA A 74 13.96 -6.51 3.69
CA ALA A 74 12.68 -6.37 4.38
C ALA A 74 12.25 -7.65 5.11
N LYS A 75 12.44 -8.83 4.52
CA LYS A 75 12.07 -10.10 5.14
C LYS A 75 13.08 -10.64 6.17
N ARG A 76 14.21 -9.98 6.37
CA ARG A 76 15.24 -10.46 7.30
C ARG A 76 14.72 -10.58 8.73
N ASN A 77 14.07 -9.54 9.23
CA ASN A 77 13.53 -9.53 10.59
C ASN A 77 12.42 -10.57 10.76
N TYR A 78 11.60 -10.76 9.74
CA TYR A 78 10.58 -11.81 9.71
C TYR A 78 11.19 -13.20 9.91
N PHE A 79 12.28 -13.53 9.20
CA PHE A 79 12.95 -14.83 9.34
C PHE A 79 13.68 -14.99 10.67
N ILE A 80 14.25 -13.94 11.23
CA ILE A 80 14.86 -13.98 12.57
C ILE A 80 13.79 -14.37 13.58
N ALA A 81 12.68 -13.63 13.64
CA ALA A 81 11.59 -13.94 14.57
C ALA A 81 11.01 -15.35 14.36
N LEU A 82 10.89 -15.80 13.10
CA LEU A 82 10.40 -17.14 12.78
C LEU A 82 11.37 -18.24 13.24
N ASN A 83 12.69 -18.03 13.10
CA ASN A 83 13.70 -19.00 13.54
C ASN A 83 13.79 -19.07 15.06
N ASP A 84 13.71 -17.91 15.72
CA ASP A 84 13.67 -17.85 17.18
C ASP A 84 12.44 -18.60 17.73
N ALA A 85 11.27 -18.41 17.14
CA ALA A 85 10.07 -19.16 17.49
C ALA A 85 10.22 -20.67 17.27
N LYS A 86 10.88 -21.09 16.19
CA LYS A 86 11.15 -22.51 15.93
C LYS A 86 12.10 -23.13 16.96
N SER A 87 13.10 -22.39 17.42
CA SER A 87 14.07 -22.85 18.41
C SER A 87 13.44 -23.05 19.80
N MET A 88 12.55 -22.13 20.21
CA MET A 88 11.87 -22.21 21.51
C MET A 88 10.76 -23.26 21.54
N TRP A 89 10.02 -23.40 20.45
CA TRP A 89 8.88 -24.32 20.36
C TRP A 89 9.23 -25.50 19.48
N LYS A 90 9.88 -26.49 20.00
CA LYS A 90 10.39 -27.71 19.34
C LYS A 90 9.45 -28.40 18.33
N ARG A 91 8.28 -27.83 17.99
CA ARG A 91 7.28 -28.42 17.08
C ARG A 91 6.93 -27.47 15.93
N LYS A 92 7.33 -27.82 14.71
CA LYS A 92 6.94 -27.15 13.45
C LYS A 92 5.43 -26.96 13.25
N LEU A 93 4.61 -27.80 13.85
CA LEU A 93 3.14 -27.80 13.75
C LEU A 93 2.46 -26.63 14.49
N TYR A 94 3.12 -26.09 15.52
CA TYR A 94 2.50 -25.07 16.37
C TYR A 94 2.28 -23.75 15.61
N LEU A 95 3.24 -23.31 14.83
CA LEU A 95 3.15 -22.04 14.07
C LEU A 95 2.05 -22.04 13.00
N LYS A 96 1.65 -23.21 12.52
CA LYS A 96 0.53 -23.34 11.56
C LYS A 96 -0.85 -23.11 12.20
N ASN A 97 -0.95 -23.31 13.50
CA ASN A 97 -2.20 -23.19 14.24
C ASN A 97 -2.39 -21.82 14.89
N ILE A 98 -1.38 -20.96 14.86
CA ILE A 98 -1.47 -19.60 15.40
C ILE A 98 -2.07 -18.68 14.36
N PRO A 99 -3.14 -17.92 14.68
CA PRO A 99 -3.68 -16.92 13.78
C PRO A 99 -2.65 -15.83 13.47
N LEU A 100 -2.49 -15.51 12.19
CA LEU A 100 -1.61 -14.46 11.71
C LEU A 100 -2.44 -13.27 11.25
N VAL A 101 -2.16 -12.10 11.79
CA VAL A 101 -2.84 -10.85 11.45
C VAL A 101 -1.82 -9.82 10.95
N ILE A 102 -2.13 -9.15 9.85
CA ILE A 102 -1.32 -8.07 9.31
C ILE A 102 -1.80 -6.72 9.82
N ILE A 103 -0.86 -5.85 10.19
CA ILE A 103 -1.14 -4.49 10.64
C ILE A 103 -0.72 -3.52 9.54
N ILE A 104 -1.66 -2.71 9.07
CA ILE A 104 -1.48 -1.74 8.00
C ILE A 104 -1.86 -0.35 8.53
N GLY A 105 -1.10 0.67 8.15
CA GLY A 105 -1.37 2.06 8.52
C GLY A 105 -0.24 2.95 8.01
N ASN A 106 -0.52 4.24 7.86
CA ASN A 106 0.47 5.21 7.40
C ASN A 106 1.65 5.35 8.37
N GLU A 107 2.69 6.02 7.92
CA GLU A 107 3.82 6.38 8.78
C GLU A 107 3.33 7.30 9.91
N GLY A 108 3.80 7.04 11.12
CA GLY A 108 3.37 7.80 12.31
C GLY A 108 1.98 7.45 12.85
N ALA A 109 1.19 6.55 12.25
CA ALA A 109 -0.12 6.16 12.78
C ALA A 109 -0.10 5.44 14.12
N GLY A 110 1.10 5.08 14.63
CA GLY A 110 1.26 4.43 15.94
C GLY A 110 1.13 2.91 15.92
N LYS A 111 1.40 2.25 14.78
CA LYS A 111 1.39 0.77 14.66
C LYS A 111 2.24 0.08 15.72
N SER A 112 3.49 0.49 15.86
CA SER A 112 4.41 -0.09 16.83
C SER A 112 3.97 0.16 18.29
N SER A 113 3.38 1.33 18.56
CA SER A 113 2.77 1.64 19.86
C SER A 113 1.58 0.71 20.14
N PHE A 114 0.70 0.54 19.15
CA PHE A 114 -0.43 -0.39 19.27
C PHE A 114 0.03 -1.81 19.62
N ILE A 115 1.08 -2.33 18.95
CA ILE A 115 1.64 -3.66 19.24
C ILE A 115 2.18 -3.72 20.66
N ASN A 116 2.90 -2.69 21.12
CA ASN A 116 3.48 -2.66 22.46
C ASN A 116 2.44 -2.60 23.56
N TYR A 117 1.36 -1.85 23.35
CA TYR A 117 0.29 -1.66 24.33
C TYR A 117 -0.86 -2.66 24.21
N ALA A 118 -0.83 -3.56 23.21
CA ALA A 118 -1.85 -4.60 23.03
C ALA A 118 -1.94 -5.63 24.17
N ASN A 119 -1.14 -5.50 25.23
CA ASN A 119 -1.05 -6.42 26.37
C ASN A 119 -0.87 -7.89 25.95
N ILE A 120 -0.18 -8.11 24.85
CA ILE A 120 0.17 -9.44 24.35
C ILE A 120 1.61 -9.73 24.76
N GLN A 121 1.80 -10.79 25.51
CA GLN A 121 3.14 -11.24 25.86
C GLN A 121 3.82 -11.86 24.63
N TYR A 122 4.90 -11.24 24.19
CA TYR A 122 5.77 -11.74 23.12
C TYR A 122 7.05 -12.32 23.74
N PRO A 123 7.09 -13.61 24.08
CA PRO A 123 8.24 -14.21 24.79
C PRO A 123 9.55 -14.11 24.01
N LEU A 124 9.47 -13.89 22.69
CA LEU A 124 10.63 -13.73 21.83
C LEU A 124 11.18 -12.31 21.77
N SER A 125 10.37 -11.31 22.15
CA SER A 125 10.83 -9.91 22.18
C SER A 125 11.74 -9.61 23.37
N GLU A 126 11.66 -10.40 24.43
CA GLU A 126 12.48 -10.26 25.64
C GLU A 126 13.93 -10.75 25.43
N SER A 127 14.13 -11.80 24.63
CA SER A 127 15.47 -12.33 24.30
C SER A 127 16.25 -11.44 23.31
N LEU A 128 15.52 -10.71 22.48
CA LEU A 128 16.09 -9.67 21.64
C LEU A 128 16.14 -8.37 22.47
N THR A 129 17.18 -8.10 23.17
CA THR A 129 17.60 -6.88 23.89
C THR A 129 17.15 -5.54 23.27
N SER A 130 15.92 -5.40 22.88
CA SER A 130 15.42 -4.37 22.00
C SER A 130 14.19 -3.64 22.49
N TYR A 131 13.97 -3.57 23.81
CA TYR A 131 13.10 -2.52 24.35
C TYR A 131 13.45 -1.13 23.81
N LYS A 132 14.70 -0.92 23.41
CA LYS A 132 15.16 0.31 22.71
C LYS A 132 14.84 0.35 21.20
N LYS A 133 14.42 -0.73 20.55
CA LYS A 133 14.12 -0.75 19.10
C LYS A 133 12.68 -0.45 18.76
N PHE A 134 11.75 -0.53 19.70
CA PHE A 134 10.33 -0.25 19.47
C PHE A 134 10.03 1.24 19.19
N HIS A 135 10.96 2.14 19.45
CA HIS A 135 10.82 3.58 19.15
C HIS A 135 11.41 4.01 17.80
N LYS A 136 11.98 3.09 17.02
CA LYS A 136 12.40 3.39 15.64
C LYS A 136 11.31 3.01 14.66
N SER A 137 11.09 3.88 13.67
CA SER A 137 10.22 3.57 12.53
C SER A 137 10.53 2.17 11.99
N THR A 138 9.49 1.40 11.74
CA THR A 138 9.62 0.05 11.19
C THR A 138 10.12 0.15 9.76
N ASN A 139 11.36 -0.22 9.51
CA ASN A 139 11.97 -0.16 8.17
C ASN A 139 11.85 -1.49 7.42
N ASN A 140 11.08 -2.44 7.92
CA ASN A 140 10.97 -3.78 7.36
C ASN A 140 9.65 -4.44 7.82
N PHE A 141 9.40 -5.66 7.35
CA PHE A 141 8.32 -6.49 7.86
C PHE A 141 8.77 -7.17 9.15
N ASN A 142 8.16 -6.79 10.27
CA ASN A 142 8.45 -7.36 11.57
C ASN A 142 7.36 -8.34 11.99
N LEU A 143 7.74 -9.53 12.42
CA LEU A 143 6.84 -10.56 12.88
C LEU A 143 6.93 -10.67 14.40
N TYR A 144 5.83 -10.47 15.10
CA TYR A 144 5.68 -10.62 16.53
C TYR A 144 4.85 -11.88 16.83
N ILE A 145 5.42 -12.84 17.52
CA ILE A 145 4.79 -14.14 17.75
C ILE A 145 4.52 -14.32 19.25
N SER A 146 3.28 -14.65 19.57
CA SER A 146 2.83 -15.01 20.92
C SER A 146 2.16 -16.39 20.90
N GLN A 147 1.80 -16.90 22.05
CA GLN A 147 1.05 -18.16 22.17
C GLN A 147 -0.40 -18.04 21.62
N LYS A 148 -0.95 -16.82 21.59
CA LYS A 148 -2.33 -16.55 21.19
C LYS A 148 -2.48 -16.12 19.73
N GLY A 149 -1.43 -15.59 19.12
CA GLY A 149 -1.46 -15.06 17.76
C GLY A 149 -0.13 -14.50 17.33
N ALA A 150 -0.01 -14.25 16.05
CA ALA A 150 1.13 -13.59 15.44
C ALA A 150 0.69 -12.30 14.75
N LEU A 151 1.42 -11.21 14.99
CA LEU A 151 1.19 -9.92 14.39
C LEU A 151 2.33 -9.60 13.43
N LEU A 152 1.96 -9.17 12.22
CA LEU A 152 2.88 -8.77 11.19
C LEU A 152 2.80 -7.26 11.00
N ASP A 153 3.81 -6.55 11.49
CA ASP A 153 3.94 -5.11 11.35
C ASP A 153 4.56 -4.76 10.00
N THR A 154 3.92 -3.86 9.26
CA THR A 154 4.38 -3.41 7.96
C THR A 154 4.93 -1.98 8.03
N GLU A 155 5.99 -1.72 7.29
CA GLU A 155 6.54 -0.38 7.16
C GLU A 155 5.52 0.60 6.57
N GLY A 156 5.37 1.77 7.20
CA GLY A 156 4.43 2.80 6.74
C GLY A 156 4.71 3.32 5.34
N ASN A 157 5.96 3.23 4.88
CA ASN A 157 6.36 3.66 3.54
C ASN A 157 5.82 2.78 2.39
N TYR A 158 5.46 1.51 2.66
CA TYR A 158 4.80 0.66 1.66
C TYR A 158 3.34 1.04 1.42
N PHE A 159 2.84 1.92 2.26
CA PHE A 159 1.48 2.40 2.19
C PHE A 159 1.26 3.42 1.06
N ALA A 160 2.10 4.46 0.96
CA ALA A 160 1.96 5.58 0.02
C ALA A 160 2.61 5.26 -1.34
N GLN A 161 1.98 4.40 -2.15
CA GLN A 161 2.54 3.96 -3.43
C GLN A 161 2.04 4.74 -4.66
N GLU A 162 1.22 5.80 -4.54
CA GLU A 162 0.52 6.39 -5.70
C GLU A 162 0.54 7.92 -5.85
N ASN A 163 1.25 8.68 -5.02
CA ASN A 163 1.17 10.15 -5.01
C ASN A 163 1.75 10.88 -6.24
N PHE A 164 2.07 10.17 -7.34
CA PHE A 164 2.86 10.74 -8.44
C PHE A 164 2.08 11.17 -9.69
N ARG A 165 0.77 10.87 -9.81
CA ARG A 165 0.04 11.19 -11.04
C ARG A 165 -0.63 12.57 -11.08
N GLN A 166 -0.65 13.33 -9.99
CA GLN A 166 -1.45 14.57 -9.93
C GLN A 166 -0.68 15.90 -10.04
N THR A 167 0.63 15.91 -10.18
CA THR A 167 1.40 17.17 -10.24
C THR A 167 2.28 17.32 -11.48
N SER A 168 1.83 16.91 -12.65
CA SER A 168 2.60 17.12 -13.89
C SER A 168 1.92 18.11 -14.84
N ASN A 169 2.02 19.40 -14.50
CA ASN A 169 1.80 20.49 -15.43
C ASN A 169 2.92 21.54 -15.37
N THR A 170 4.19 21.13 -15.31
CA THR A 170 5.33 22.02 -15.59
C THR A 170 6.56 21.20 -15.95
N ASP A 171 7.17 21.54 -17.07
CA ASP A 171 8.28 20.83 -17.76
C ASP A 171 9.63 20.84 -17.04
N GLU A 172 9.75 21.37 -15.83
CA GLU A 172 11.03 21.50 -15.11
C GLU A 172 11.34 20.37 -14.09
N ILE A 173 10.55 19.29 -14.04
CA ILE A 173 10.62 18.28 -12.96
C ILE A 173 11.04 16.89 -13.48
N ALA A 174 11.74 16.79 -14.60
CA ALA A 174 11.94 15.49 -15.27
C ALA A 174 12.82 14.51 -14.46
N GLU A 175 13.91 14.96 -13.81
CA GLU A 175 14.83 14.07 -13.09
C GLU A 175 14.29 13.66 -11.71
N ASP A 176 13.75 14.60 -10.92
CA ASP A 176 13.15 14.31 -9.61
C ASP A 176 11.93 13.37 -9.72
N ASN A 177 11.17 13.48 -10.82
CA ASN A 177 10.07 12.59 -11.13
C ASN A 177 10.53 11.17 -11.51
N LEU A 178 11.72 11.02 -12.09
CA LEU A 178 12.25 9.71 -12.49
C LEU A 178 12.70 8.90 -11.27
N GLU A 179 13.44 9.53 -10.34
CA GLU A 179 13.85 8.86 -9.09
C GLU A 179 12.66 8.51 -8.20
N LYS A 180 11.72 9.41 -8.08
CA LYS A 180 10.48 9.18 -7.31
C LYS A 180 9.64 8.07 -7.93
N ASN A 181 9.51 7.99 -9.26
CA ASN A 181 8.85 6.89 -9.95
C ASN A 181 9.58 5.55 -9.73
N LYS A 182 10.91 5.56 -9.68
CA LYS A 182 11.71 4.36 -9.41
C LYS A 182 11.48 3.85 -7.99
N ASP A 183 11.53 4.72 -6.98
CA ASP A 183 11.28 4.37 -5.58
C ASP A 183 9.86 3.81 -5.38
N PHE A 184 8.86 4.43 -6.01
CA PHE A 184 7.50 3.94 -6.06
C PHE A 184 7.40 2.51 -6.62
N LEU A 185 8.02 2.25 -7.78
CA LEU A 185 8.00 0.93 -8.42
C LEU A 185 8.69 -0.13 -7.54
N ILE A 186 9.76 0.26 -6.85
CA ILE A 186 10.46 -0.63 -5.91
C ILE A 186 9.55 -0.96 -4.72
N LYS A 187 8.94 0.02 -4.08
CA LYS A 187 8.02 -0.17 -2.95
C LYS A 187 6.84 -1.08 -3.33
N LYS A 188 6.21 -0.80 -4.47
CA LYS A 188 5.14 -1.62 -5.02
C LYS A 188 5.60 -3.05 -5.31
N GLY A 189 6.78 -3.21 -5.90
CA GLY A 189 7.36 -4.51 -6.19
C GLY A 189 7.66 -5.31 -4.92
N VAL A 190 8.20 -4.67 -3.88
CA VAL A 190 8.46 -5.29 -2.57
C VAL A 190 7.16 -5.73 -1.91
N TRP A 191 6.12 -4.90 -1.91
CA TRP A 191 4.80 -5.23 -1.37
C TRP A 191 4.20 -6.45 -2.06
N ASN A 192 4.17 -6.47 -3.39
CA ASN A 192 3.64 -7.60 -4.14
C ASN A 192 4.43 -8.90 -3.92
N GLN A 193 5.77 -8.82 -3.88
CA GLN A 193 6.60 -9.98 -3.55
C GLN A 193 6.36 -10.48 -2.13
N PHE A 194 6.06 -9.57 -1.20
CA PHE A 194 5.75 -9.91 0.18
C PHE A 194 4.39 -10.63 0.29
N LEU A 195 3.35 -10.15 -0.37
CA LEU A 195 2.05 -10.82 -0.40
C LEU A 195 2.16 -12.21 -1.05
N HIS A 196 2.89 -12.32 -2.17
CA HIS A 196 3.16 -13.61 -2.78
C HIS A 196 3.92 -14.56 -1.84
N PHE A 197 4.91 -14.04 -1.11
CA PHE A 197 5.63 -14.81 -0.11
C PHE A 197 4.71 -15.30 1.01
N LEU A 198 3.79 -14.46 1.53
CA LEU A 198 2.82 -14.88 2.54
C LEU A 198 1.89 -15.99 2.03
N ASN A 199 1.48 -15.92 0.76
CA ASN A 199 0.61 -16.92 0.16
C ASN A 199 1.31 -18.27 -0.05
N THR A 200 2.59 -18.25 -0.42
CA THR A 200 3.37 -19.47 -0.75
C THR A 200 4.10 -20.09 0.45
N ASN A 201 4.23 -19.33 1.55
CA ASN A 201 4.98 -19.80 2.71
C ASN A 201 4.16 -20.79 3.55
N THR A 202 4.76 -21.97 3.78
CA THR A 202 4.13 -23.07 4.53
C THR A 202 4.49 -23.10 6.01
N PHE A 203 5.29 -22.17 6.50
CA PHE A 203 5.81 -22.19 7.88
C PHE A 203 4.85 -21.59 8.91
N HIS A 204 3.85 -20.83 8.51
CA HIS A 204 2.83 -20.22 9.36
C HIS A 204 1.43 -20.51 8.83
N SER A 205 0.41 -20.15 9.60
CA SER A 205 -0.98 -20.15 9.12
C SER A 205 -1.15 -19.18 7.95
N LYS A 206 -2.21 -19.36 7.19
CA LYS A 206 -2.65 -18.31 6.25
C LYS A 206 -3.02 -17.06 7.06
N LEU A 207 -3.04 -15.92 6.37
CA LEU A 207 -3.48 -14.67 6.98
C LEU A 207 -4.94 -14.83 7.46
N ASN A 208 -5.21 -14.43 8.71
CA ASN A 208 -6.51 -14.60 9.37
C ASN A 208 -7.26 -13.28 9.55
N GLY A 209 -6.61 -12.14 9.32
CA GLY A 209 -7.23 -10.83 9.44
C GLY A 209 -6.29 -9.69 9.11
N ILE A 210 -6.89 -8.52 8.94
CA ILE A 210 -6.21 -7.25 8.66
C ILE A 210 -6.59 -6.26 9.75
N VAL A 211 -5.60 -5.64 10.38
CA VAL A 211 -5.78 -4.51 11.30
C VAL A 211 -5.37 -3.24 10.58
N LEU A 212 -6.31 -2.31 10.42
CA LEU A 212 -6.07 -0.99 9.86
C LEU A 212 -5.96 0.02 11.01
N ILE A 213 -4.83 0.72 11.10
CA ILE A 213 -4.64 1.74 12.13
C ILE A 213 -4.81 3.13 11.52
N ILE A 214 -5.80 3.86 12.04
CA ILE A 214 -6.15 5.21 11.64
C ILE A 214 -5.70 6.19 12.73
N ASP A 215 -4.94 7.21 12.35
CA ASP A 215 -4.57 8.32 13.21
C ASP A 215 -5.74 9.31 13.32
N VAL A 216 -6.47 9.24 14.42
CA VAL A 216 -7.67 10.06 14.64
C VAL A 216 -7.33 11.55 14.70
N HIS A 217 -6.22 11.90 15.32
CA HIS A 217 -5.82 13.30 15.45
C HIS A 217 -5.52 13.90 14.07
N ALA A 218 -4.74 13.21 13.25
CA ALA A 218 -4.46 13.67 11.88
C ALA A 218 -5.73 13.68 10.99
N PHE A 219 -6.63 12.72 11.20
CA PHE A 219 -7.89 12.65 10.47
C PHE A 219 -8.80 13.85 10.78
N LEU A 220 -8.97 14.21 12.06
CA LEU A 220 -9.82 15.32 12.46
C LEU A 220 -9.24 16.69 12.10
N GLN A 221 -7.91 16.81 12.00
CA GLN A 221 -7.26 18.06 11.57
C GLN A 221 -7.59 18.42 10.12
N ASN A 222 -7.57 17.45 9.20
CA ASN A 222 -7.88 17.66 7.79
C ASN A 222 -8.53 16.41 7.15
N PRO A 223 -9.84 16.20 7.37
CA PRO A 223 -10.53 14.99 6.96
C PRO A 223 -10.44 14.71 5.47
N LYS A 224 -10.64 15.74 4.61
CA LYS A 224 -10.60 15.58 3.15
C LYS A 224 -9.23 15.14 2.65
N GLN A 225 -8.18 15.76 3.14
CA GLN A 225 -6.81 15.42 2.76
C GLN A 225 -6.42 14.02 3.29
N TYR A 226 -6.86 13.68 4.49
CA TYR A 226 -6.63 12.36 5.08
C TYR A 226 -7.35 11.27 4.31
N GLU A 227 -8.60 11.50 3.89
CA GLU A 227 -9.35 10.60 3.04
C GLU A 227 -8.60 10.33 1.74
N GLN A 228 -8.19 11.37 1.02
CA GLN A 228 -7.50 11.24 -0.27
C GLN A 228 -6.12 10.59 -0.15
N ASN A 229 -5.36 10.94 0.89
CA ASN A 229 -3.97 10.52 1.03
C ASN A 229 -3.77 9.29 1.90
N VAL A 230 -4.76 8.90 2.70
CA VAL A 230 -4.64 7.79 3.65
C VAL A 230 -5.71 6.74 3.44
N LEU A 231 -7.01 7.08 3.53
CA LEU A 231 -8.07 6.08 3.48
C LEU A 231 -8.15 5.36 2.14
N GLN A 232 -7.98 6.07 1.02
CA GLN A 232 -7.96 5.46 -0.31
C GLN A 232 -6.81 4.45 -0.46
N TYR A 233 -5.64 4.76 0.11
CA TYR A 233 -4.51 3.84 0.08
C TYR A 233 -4.71 2.65 1.01
N LEU A 234 -5.30 2.84 2.20
CA LEU A 234 -5.65 1.73 3.09
C LEU A 234 -6.60 0.76 2.38
N SER A 235 -7.66 1.28 1.76
CA SER A 235 -8.61 0.49 0.98
C SER A 235 -7.89 -0.31 -0.12
N LYS A 236 -6.97 0.32 -0.85
CA LYS A 236 -6.20 -0.37 -1.89
C LYS A 236 -5.29 -1.46 -1.33
N ARG A 237 -4.65 -1.24 -0.17
CA ARG A 237 -3.83 -2.29 0.48
C ARG A 237 -4.67 -3.47 0.94
N VAL A 238 -5.91 -3.22 1.38
CA VAL A 238 -6.87 -4.30 1.67
C VAL A 238 -7.20 -5.10 0.41
N SER A 239 -7.57 -4.41 -0.69
CA SER A 239 -7.82 -5.09 -1.98
C SER A 239 -6.63 -5.89 -2.47
N ASP A 240 -5.40 -5.34 -2.37
CA ASP A 240 -4.18 -6.09 -2.71
C ASP A 240 -4.04 -7.38 -1.88
N CYS A 241 -4.37 -7.34 -0.58
CA CYS A 241 -4.34 -8.52 0.27
C CYS A 241 -5.39 -9.55 -0.16
N GLU A 242 -6.63 -9.13 -0.41
CA GLU A 242 -7.70 -10.01 -0.84
C GLU A 242 -7.41 -10.65 -2.21
N GLU A 243 -6.97 -9.88 -3.18
CA GLU A 243 -6.65 -10.34 -4.53
C GLU A 243 -5.47 -11.32 -4.55
N ASN A 244 -4.36 -10.98 -3.87
CA ASN A 244 -3.16 -11.82 -3.88
C ASN A 244 -3.28 -13.09 -3.03
N LEU A 245 -4.09 -13.05 -1.97
CA LEU A 245 -4.25 -14.18 -1.06
C LEU A 245 -5.48 -15.03 -1.40
N GLY A 246 -6.39 -14.51 -2.23
CA GLY A 246 -7.64 -15.21 -2.60
C GLY A 246 -8.56 -15.47 -1.39
N LEU A 247 -8.50 -14.63 -0.36
CA LEU A 247 -9.21 -14.80 0.90
C LEU A 247 -10.02 -13.54 1.21
N GLN A 248 -11.26 -13.72 1.68
CA GLN A 248 -12.01 -12.66 2.32
C GLN A 248 -11.61 -12.65 3.80
N LEU A 249 -10.92 -11.59 4.21
CA LEU A 249 -10.37 -11.47 5.55
C LEU A 249 -11.22 -10.55 6.42
N PRO A 250 -11.41 -10.86 7.72
CA PRO A 250 -11.98 -9.90 8.65
C PRO A 250 -11.05 -8.69 8.77
N ILE A 251 -11.65 -7.50 8.72
CA ILE A 251 -10.96 -6.22 8.82
C ILE A 251 -11.29 -5.60 10.16
N TYR A 252 -10.27 -5.24 10.91
CA TYR A 252 -10.38 -4.54 12.20
C TYR A 252 -9.86 -3.12 12.02
N ILE A 253 -10.74 -2.13 12.13
CA ILE A 253 -10.36 -0.72 12.08
C ILE A 253 -10.10 -0.25 13.50
N VAL A 254 -8.89 0.24 13.74
CA VAL A 254 -8.44 0.75 15.04
C VAL A 254 -8.21 2.26 14.92
N PHE A 255 -9.03 3.02 15.62
CA PHE A 255 -8.85 4.44 15.81
C PHE A 255 -7.81 4.69 16.91
N ASN A 256 -6.62 5.09 16.50
CA ASN A 256 -5.49 5.31 17.40
C ASN A 256 -5.28 6.82 17.69
N LYS A 257 -4.54 7.12 18.76
CA LYS A 257 -4.25 8.48 19.22
C LYS A 257 -5.50 9.26 19.67
N ILE A 258 -6.51 8.57 20.16
CA ILE A 258 -7.69 9.18 20.76
C ILE A 258 -7.31 10.01 22.01
N ASP A 259 -6.22 9.62 22.68
CA ASP A 259 -5.64 10.32 23.82
C ASP A 259 -5.16 11.74 23.51
N LEU A 260 -4.99 12.10 22.24
CA LEU A 260 -4.65 13.46 21.80
C LEU A 260 -5.89 14.35 21.59
N LEU A 261 -7.11 13.78 21.69
CA LEU A 261 -8.33 14.57 21.60
C LEU A 261 -8.56 15.35 22.92
N GLU A 262 -8.97 16.59 22.78
CA GLU A 262 -9.26 17.43 23.95
C GLU A 262 -10.38 16.84 24.80
N GLY A 263 -10.17 16.81 26.11
CA GLY A 263 -11.15 16.30 27.07
C GLY A 263 -11.23 14.78 27.20
N MET A 264 -10.46 14.03 26.40
CA MET A 264 -10.44 12.57 26.48
C MET A 264 -10.10 12.06 27.88
N ARG A 265 -9.03 12.59 28.48
CA ARG A 265 -8.61 12.20 29.83
C ARG A 265 -9.69 12.51 30.86
N THR A 266 -10.21 13.72 30.85
CA THR A 266 -11.29 14.17 31.73
C THR A 266 -12.54 13.29 31.59
N TYR A 267 -12.90 12.92 30.35
CA TYR A 267 -13.99 11.98 30.12
C TYR A 267 -13.69 10.58 30.68
N TRP A 268 -12.42 10.09 30.53
CA TRP A 268 -12.04 8.74 30.99
C TRP A 268 -11.94 8.65 32.51
N ASP A 269 -11.57 9.74 33.18
CA ASP A 269 -11.45 9.80 34.66
C ASP A 269 -12.79 9.60 35.40
N ILE A 270 -13.94 9.74 34.69
CA ILE A 270 -15.24 9.41 35.29
C ILE A 270 -15.52 7.90 35.41
N PHE A 271 -14.68 7.05 34.80
CA PHE A 271 -14.86 5.60 34.81
C PHE A 271 -13.94 4.94 35.85
N ASP A 272 -14.48 3.89 36.46
CA ASP A 272 -13.69 2.99 37.30
C ASP A 272 -12.76 2.15 36.40
N GLU A 273 -11.62 1.71 36.94
CA GLU A 273 -10.65 0.86 36.21
C GLU A 273 -11.28 -0.36 35.56
N SER A 274 -12.29 -0.97 36.18
CA SER A 274 -13.00 -2.13 35.64
C SER A 274 -13.76 -1.84 34.36
N ILE A 275 -14.16 -0.60 34.12
CA ILE A 275 -14.86 -0.14 32.93
C ILE A 275 -13.85 0.43 31.93
N ALA A 276 -12.89 1.22 32.42
CA ALA A 276 -11.84 1.79 31.60
C ALA A 276 -11.01 0.74 30.82
N ASN A 277 -10.89 -0.47 31.36
CA ASN A 277 -10.21 -1.59 30.71
C ASN A 277 -11.10 -2.38 29.72
N LYS A 278 -12.36 -2.02 29.55
CA LYS A 278 -13.24 -2.66 28.54
C LYS A 278 -12.95 -2.09 27.16
N MET A 279 -12.99 -2.98 26.17
CA MET A 279 -12.84 -2.59 24.78
C MET A 279 -14.04 -1.74 24.35
N LEU A 280 -13.75 -0.54 23.83
CA LEU A 280 -14.74 0.30 23.15
C LEU A 280 -14.71 0.00 21.66
N GLY A 281 -15.79 -0.48 21.09
CA GLY A 281 -15.85 -0.78 19.68
C GLY A 281 -17.17 -1.42 19.26
N LEU A 282 -17.32 -1.58 17.97
CA LEU A 282 -18.49 -2.14 17.28
C LEU A 282 -18.04 -3.30 16.41
N THR A 283 -18.93 -4.26 16.25
CA THR A 283 -18.81 -5.29 15.22
C THR A 283 -19.85 -5.00 14.15
N LEU A 284 -19.41 -4.92 12.91
CA LEU A 284 -20.24 -4.60 11.75
C LEU A 284 -20.31 -5.82 10.85
N ASP A 285 -21.50 -6.12 10.34
CA ASP A 285 -21.67 -7.14 9.33
C ASP A 285 -21.24 -6.63 7.95
N LYS A 286 -20.67 -7.50 7.14
CA LYS A 286 -20.19 -7.14 5.79
C LYS A 286 -21.27 -6.54 4.88
N ASN A 287 -22.51 -6.91 5.08
CA ASN A 287 -23.65 -6.49 4.27
C ASN A 287 -24.47 -5.37 4.91
N SER A 288 -23.97 -4.76 5.98
CA SER A 288 -24.68 -3.66 6.64
C SER A 288 -24.86 -2.49 5.68
N SER A 289 -26.07 -1.99 5.59
CA SER A 289 -26.39 -0.80 4.81
C SER A 289 -25.77 0.45 5.46
N LYS A 290 -25.59 1.51 4.68
CA LYS A 290 -25.11 2.79 5.21
C LYS A 290 -25.98 3.31 6.36
N LEU A 291 -27.30 3.10 6.27
CA LEU A 291 -28.25 3.51 7.31
C LEU A 291 -28.05 2.71 8.60
N GLU A 292 -27.81 1.39 8.51
CA GLU A 292 -27.52 0.55 9.68
C GLU A 292 -26.21 0.97 10.35
N LEU A 293 -25.18 1.29 9.58
CA LEU A 293 -23.93 1.83 10.10
C LEU A 293 -24.17 3.14 10.86
N GLN A 294 -24.92 4.08 10.28
CA GLN A 294 -25.26 5.35 10.93
C GLN A 294 -26.02 5.12 12.23
N ASN A 295 -27.01 4.25 12.25
CA ASN A 295 -27.77 3.94 13.45
C ASN A 295 -26.86 3.35 14.55
N THR A 296 -25.99 2.39 14.20
CA THR A 296 -25.08 1.75 15.15
C THR A 296 -24.10 2.75 15.77
N PHE A 297 -23.52 3.66 14.97
CA PHE A 297 -22.66 4.72 15.49
C PHE A 297 -23.42 5.72 16.34
N THR A 298 -24.64 6.06 15.96
CA THR A 298 -25.51 6.96 16.75
C THR A 298 -25.88 6.33 18.11
N GLU A 299 -26.17 5.04 18.13
CA GLU A 299 -26.42 4.30 19.39
C GLU A 299 -25.19 4.29 20.29
N LEU A 300 -23.99 4.08 19.73
CA LEU A 300 -22.75 4.15 20.48
C LEU A 300 -22.52 5.53 21.08
N SER A 301 -22.68 6.60 20.28
CA SER A 301 -22.55 7.98 20.72
C SER A 301 -23.53 8.31 21.83
N ASN A 302 -24.80 7.96 21.67
CA ASN A 302 -25.84 8.15 22.70
C ASN A 302 -25.52 7.39 23.98
N SER A 303 -24.99 6.16 23.88
CA SER A 303 -24.56 5.37 25.05
C SER A 303 -23.43 6.04 25.81
N LEU A 304 -22.44 6.59 25.11
CA LEU A 304 -21.33 7.32 25.71
C LEU A 304 -21.83 8.62 26.40
N LEU A 305 -22.70 9.38 25.73
CA LEU A 305 -23.30 10.59 26.29
C LEU A 305 -24.16 10.28 27.53
N TYR A 306 -24.98 9.21 27.46
CA TYR A 306 -25.78 8.77 28.61
C TYR A 306 -24.90 8.39 29.81
N THR A 307 -23.82 7.68 29.55
CA THR A 307 -22.85 7.30 30.58
C THR A 307 -22.21 8.52 31.21
N PHE A 308 -21.83 9.51 30.40
CA PHE A 308 -21.36 10.81 30.90
C PHE A 308 -22.40 11.49 31.77
N MET A 309 -23.64 11.59 31.31
CA MET A 309 -24.72 12.26 32.08
C MET A 309 -24.96 11.60 33.45
N ARG A 310 -24.82 10.28 33.54
CA ARG A 310 -24.96 9.56 34.82
C ARG A 310 -23.78 9.72 35.78
N ARG A 311 -22.58 9.91 35.24
CA ARG A 311 -21.35 9.88 36.03
C ARG A 311 -20.65 11.25 36.18
N ASN A 312 -21.14 12.28 35.50
CA ASN A 312 -20.50 13.61 35.51
C ASN A 312 -20.47 14.31 36.91
N GLN A 313 -21.14 13.71 37.89
CA GLN A 313 -21.10 14.20 39.28
C GLN A 313 -19.72 14.07 39.91
N SER A 314 -18.89 13.16 39.41
CA SER A 314 -17.48 13.01 39.85
C SER A 314 -16.60 14.15 39.38
N LEU A 315 -17.03 14.92 38.35
CA LEU A 315 -16.31 16.08 37.86
C LEU A 315 -16.71 17.32 38.68
N HIS A 316 -15.73 17.93 39.35
CA HIS A 316 -15.97 18.99 40.30
C HIS A 316 -16.11 20.38 39.64
N SER A 317 -15.48 20.59 38.47
CA SER A 317 -15.52 21.90 37.80
C SER A 317 -16.45 21.89 36.59
N LEU A 318 -17.01 23.06 36.25
CA LEU A 318 -17.75 23.25 35.02
C LEU A 318 -16.87 23.14 33.80
N GLU A 319 -15.60 23.51 33.94
CA GLU A 319 -14.60 23.43 32.90
C GLU A 319 -14.33 21.95 32.50
N ASP A 320 -14.15 21.07 33.49
CA ASP A 320 -13.98 19.62 33.25
C ASP A 320 -15.19 19.02 32.54
N LYS A 321 -16.40 19.42 32.95
CA LYS A 321 -17.64 18.97 32.28
C LYS A 321 -17.69 19.38 30.81
N ASN A 322 -17.28 20.64 30.55
CA ASN A 322 -17.23 21.16 29.18
C ASN A 322 -16.16 20.44 28.33
N LEU A 323 -14.98 20.16 28.89
CA LEU A 323 -13.93 19.42 28.24
C LEU A 323 -14.38 17.99 27.89
N ALA A 324 -15.02 17.29 28.83
CA ALA A 324 -15.54 15.96 28.58
C ALA A 324 -16.64 15.93 27.49
N LEU A 325 -17.50 16.95 27.46
CA LEU A 325 -18.49 17.12 26.38
C LEU A 325 -17.85 17.45 25.03
N LEU A 326 -16.75 18.21 25.04
CA LEU A 326 -15.99 18.50 23.82
C LEU A 326 -15.41 17.24 23.20
N PHE A 327 -14.89 16.33 24.03
CA PHE A 327 -14.44 15.03 23.58
C PHE A 327 -15.55 14.23 22.89
N LEU A 328 -16.75 14.16 23.51
CA LEU A 328 -17.90 13.47 22.90
C LEU A 328 -18.29 14.06 21.54
N LYS A 329 -18.28 15.40 21.40
CA LYS A 329 -18.53 16.08 20.12
C LYS A 329 -17.48 15.73 19.05
N GLN A 330 -16.22 15.62 19.43
CA GLN A 330 -15.16 15.19 18.51
C GLN A 330 -15.36 13.73 18.06
N LEU A 331 -15.81 12.85 18.94
CA LEU A 331 -16.19 11.47 18.57
C LEU A 331 -17.39 11.44 17.62
N ASP A 332 -18.40 12.27 17.82
CA ASP A 332 -19.54 12.37 16.91
C ASP A 332 -19.10 12.77 15.50
N VAL A 333 -18.20 13.75 15.41
CA VAL A 333 -17.61 14.16 14.12
C VAL A 333 -16.81 13.00 13.50
N LEU A 334 -16.01 12.28 14.30
CA LEU A 334 -15.26 11.12 13.83
C LEU A 334 -16.21 10.04 13.28
N PHE A 335 -17.28 9.70 13.99
CA PHE A 335 -18.26 8.71 13.56
C PHE A 335 -19.00 9.13 12.30
N ALA A 336 -19.39 10.41 12.20
CA ALA A 336 -20.03 10.95 10.99
C ALA A 336 -19.11 10.90 9.75
N LEU A 337 -17.80 11.06 9.94
CA LEU A 337 -16.81 10.98 8.86
C LEU A 337 -16.38 9.54 8.52
N ALA A 338 -16.61 8.59 9.43
CA ALA A 338 -16.25 7.18 9.25
C ALA A 338 -17.29 6.38 8.43
N ILE A 339 -18.47 6.98 8.11
CA ILE A 339 -19.59 6.42 7.35
C ILE A 339 -19.58 6.94 5.90
#